data_0bd8c8cc8688953481f5b6378ae3c39c
#
_entry.id   0bd8c8cc8688953481f5b6378ae3c39c
#
_cell.length_a   1.000
_cell.length_b   1.000
_cell.length_c   1.000
_cell.angle_alpha   90.00
_cell.angle_beta   90.00
_cell.angle_gamma   90.00
#
_symmetry.space_group_name_H-M   'P 1'
#
loop_
_entity.id
_entity.type
_entity.pdbx_description
1 polymer ?
#
loop_
_entity_poly.entity_id
_entity_poly.type
_entity_poly.pdbx_seq_one_letter_code
_entity_poly.pdbx_strand_id
1 'polypeptide(L)'
;MDNVTLLDWDTEFFGFPVAQISSNRLDKKNLQEVLNFCKKKKIKLLQFKCDAHHRSSVLLAEKNNFHFADVRITLTKQLIMENCHKQNLPNKILFRVGDKNDIPTLKDIVTDIYINSRYYFDTNFPRNDVHGFYRNWIEKSVLGNFDDLVYVLCNNDVPVACCSILYNSTRLSATIGLFAVDDKMSGKGLGNLLLSKVLRKLSLEGVKKVSVVTRKKL
;
A
#
# COMPACT_ATOMS: atom_id res chain seq x y z
N MET A 1 23.10 -12.60 -2.71
CA MET A 1 23.26 -11.33 -3.46
C MET A 1 22.19 -10.41 -2.93
N ASP A 2 22.57 -9.52 -2.02
CA ASP A 2 21.61 -8.78 -1.20
C ASP A 2 21.10 -7.46 -1.81
N ASN A 3 21.52 -7.16 -3.05
CA ASN A 3 21.26 -5.85 -3.67
C ASN A 3 19.92 -5.77 -4.42
N VAL A 4 19.26 -6.92 -4.71
CA VAL A 4 18.01 -6.98 -5.47
C VAL A 4 17.06 -8.01 -4.87
N THR A 5 15.82 -7.60 -4.65
CA THR A 5 14.72 -8.45 -4.19
C THR A 5 13.74 -8.67 -5.34
N LEU A 6 13.39 -9.92 -5.63
CA LEU A 6 12.29 -10.23 -6.54
C LEU A 6 10.96 -9.86 -5.87
N LEU A 7 10.05 -9.31 -6.62
CA LEU A 7 8.69 -9.00 -6.16
C LEU A 7 7.76 -10.07 -6.71
N ASP A 8 7.67 -11.18 -5.99
CA ASP A 8 6.97 -12.38 -6.45
C ASP A 8 5.50 -12.11 -6.75
N TRP A 9 4.82 -11.37 -5.86
CA TRP A 9 3.43 -11.02 -6.06
C TRP A 9 3.19 -10.11 -7.28
N ASP A 10 4.04 -9.07 -7.46
CA ASP A 10 3.98 -8.20 -8.66
C ASP A 10 4.28 -9.02 -9.92
N THR A 11 5.26 -9.94 -9.84
CA THR A 11 5.65 -10.82 -10.94
C THR A 11 4.50 -11.76 -11.34
N GLU A 12 3.87 -12.40 -10.38
CA GLU A 12 2.71 -13.28 -10.60
C GLU A 12 1.55 -12.50 -11.23
N PHE A 13 1.26 -11.32 -10.67
CA PHE A 13 0.14 -10.51 -11.12
C PHE A 13 0.31 -9.96 -12.53
N PHE A 14 1.48 -9.38 -12.84
CA PHE A 14 1.73 -8.77 -14.16
C PHE A 14 2.22 -9.76 -15.22
N GLY A 15 2.54 -11.00 -14.83
CA GLY A 15 2.98 -12.05 -15.76
C GLY A 15 4.40 -11.84 -16.31
N PHE A 16 5.20 -10.97 -15.69
CA PHE A 16 6.61 -10.77 -16.05
C PHE A 16 7.46 -10.45 -14.82
N PRO A 17 8.79 -10.78 -14.84
CA PRO A 17 9.65 -10.61 -13.69
C PRO A 17 9.80 -9.16 -13.26
N VAL A 18 9.41 -8.87 -12.00
CA VAL A 18 9.53 -7.57 -11.34
C VAL A 18 10.52 -7.68 -10.18
N ALA A 19 11.41 -6.70 -10.04
CA ALA A 19 12.38 -6.65 -8.97
C ALA A 19 12.48 -5.25 -8.38
N GLN A 20 13.04 -5.18 -7.16
CA GLN A 20 13.33 -3.94 -6.47
C GLN A 20 14.78 -3.94 -5.97
N ILE A 21 15.46 -2.80 -6.10
CA ILE A 21 16.77 -2.59 -5.46
C ILE A 21 16.54 -2.54 -3.95
N SER A 22 17.29 -3.36 -3.20
CA SER A 22 17.10 -3.51 -1.74
C SER A 22 17.58 -2.29 -0.95
N SER A 23 18.63 -1.60 -1.44
CA SER A 23 19.14 -0.36 -0.85
C SER A 23 18.34 0.86 -1.32
N ASN A 24 18.29 1.92 -0.50
CA ASN A 24 17.78 3.23 -0.92
C ASN A 24 18.88 4.15 -1.48
N ARG A 25 20.13 3.66 -1.58
CA ARG A 25 21.27 4.37 -2.16
C ARG A 25 22.00 3.47 -3.14
N LEU A 26 22.52 4.08 -4.20
CA LEU A 26 23.30 3.42 -5.24
C LEU A 26 24.65 4.08 -5.41
N ASP A 27 25.67 3.26 -5.65
CA ASP A 27 26.95 3.63 -6.24
C ASP A 27 27.16 2.89 -7.57
N LYS A 28 28.24 3.21 -8.28
CA LYS A 28 28.53 2.62 -9.59
C LYS A 28 28.72 1.10 -9.53
N LYS A 29 29.36 0.59 -8.46
CA LYS A 29 29.64 -0.84 -8.30
C LYS A 29 28.34 -1.60 -8.07
N ASN A 30 27.54 -1.16 -7.11
CA ASN A 30 26.24 -1.78 -6.79
C ASN A 30 25.30 -1.74 -7.99
N LEU A 31 25.25 -0.63 -8.73
CA LEU A 31 24.42 -0.53 -9.92
C LEU A 31 24.82 -1.56 -10.98
N GLN A 32 26.13 -1.74 -11.24
CA GLN A 32 26.59 -2.73 -12.22
C GLN A 32 26.18 -4.15 -11.81
N GLU A 33 26.28 -4.50 -10.54
CA GLU A 33 25.83 -5.78 -10.01
C GLU A 33 24.31 -5.97 -10.19
N VAL A 34 23.51 -4.93 -9.90
CA VAL A 34 22.06 -4.91 -10.10
C VAL A 34 21.70 -5.13 -11.57
N LEU A 35 22.33 -4.39 -12.49
CA LEU A 35 22.04 -4.52 -13.93
C LEU A 35 22.42 -5.91 -14.47
N ASN A 36 23.54 -6.46 -14.02
CA ASN A 36 23.95 -7.83 -14.38
C ASN A 36 22.94 -8.87 -13.85
N PHE A 37 22.43 -8.70 -12.63
CA PHE A 37 21.37 -9.54 -12.08
C PHE A 37 20.09 -9.44 -12.92
N CYS A 38 19.68 -8.23 -13.25
CA CYS A 38 18.49 -7.99 -14.07
C CYS A 38 18.59 -8.66 -15.44
N LYS A 39 19.74 -8.55 -16.10
CA LYS A 39 20.01 -9.23 -17.37
C LYS A 39 19.92 -10.75 -17.22
N LYS A 40 20.60 -11.31 -16.21
CA LYS A 40 20.63 -12.77 -15.95
C LYS A 40 19.24 -13.32 -15.64
N LYS A 41 18.44 -12.59 -14.87
CA LYS A 41 17.07 -13.00 -14.44
C LYS A 41 15.98 -12.52 -15.38
N LYS A 42 16.32 -11.86 -16.49
CA LYS A 42 15.38 -11.30 -17.48
C LYS A 42 14.33 -10.39 -16.85
N ILE A 43 14.75 -9.59 -15.84
CA ILE A 43 13.86 -8.63 -15.17
C ILE A 43 13.33 -7.63 -16.20
N LYS A 44 12.00 -7.43 -16.22
CA LYS A 44 11.33 -6.49 -17.13
C LYS A 44 11.06 -5.14 -16.47
N LEU A 45 10.81 -5.14 -15.16
CA LEU A 45 10.65 -3.92 -14.37
C LEU A 45 11.58 -3.96 -13.17
N LEU A 46 12.41 -2.94 -13.03
CA LEU A 46 13.26 -2.72 -11.87
C LEU A 46 12.80 -1.46 -11.13
N GLN A 47 12.43 -1.59 -9.87
CA GLN A 47 12.05 -0.47 -9.01
C GLN A 47 13.25 -0.05 -8.14
N PHE A 48 13.44 1.26 -7.97
CA PHE A 48 14.41 1.82 -7.04
C PHE A 48 13.73 2.84 -6.12
N LYS A 49 13.66 2.53 -4.83
CA LYS A 49 13.17 3.45 -3.79
C LYS A 49 14.31 4.33 -3.31
N CYS A 50 14.70 5.30 -4.13
CA CYS A 50 15.83 6.18 -3.88
C CYS A 50 15.58 7.10 -2.68
N ASP A 51 16.61 7.30 -1.84
CA ASP A 51 16.67 8.42 -0.91
C ASP A 51 16.74 9.72 -1.72
N ALA A 52 15.65 10.49 -1.74
CA ALA A 52 15.52 11.72 -2.53
C ALA A 52 16.55 12.80 -2.15
N HIS A 53 17.12 12.73 -0.94
CA HIS A 53 18.17 13.65 -0.48
C HIS A 53 19.59 13.17 -0.81
N HIS A 54 19.75 11.94 -1.31
CA HIS A 54 21.06 11.42 -1.70
C HIS A 54 21.35 11.71 -3.18
N ARG A 55 21.81 12.94 -3.46
CA ARG A 55 22.02 13.48 -4.81
C ARG A 55 22.81 12.55 -5.74
N SER A 56 23.85 11.90 -5.26
CA SER A 56 24.67 10.99 -6.08
C SER A 56 23.89 9.77 -6.58
N SER A 57 23.00 9.19 -5.76
CA SER A 57 22.13 8.09 -6.19
C SER A 57 21.08 8.55 -7.20
N VAL A 58 20.50 9.73 -6.99
CA VAL A 58 19.52 10.31 -7.93
C VAL A 58 20.17 10.51 -9.30
N LEU A 59 21.31 11.23 -9.36
CA LEU A 59 22.03 11.46 -10.60
C LEU A 59 22.53 10.17 -11.28
N LEU A 60 22.90 9.16 -10.48
CA LEU A 60 23.32 7.87 -11.03
C LEU A 60 22.13 7.11 -11.65
N ALA A 61 20.98 7.14 -11.00
CA ALA A 61 19.75 6.54 -11.50
C ALA A 61 19.32 7.21 -12.82
N GLU A 62 19.23 8.53 -12.86
CA GLU A 62 18.87 9.31 -14.06
C GLU A 62 19.80 9.00 -15.25
N LYS A 63 21.13 8.95 -15.01
CA LYS A 63 22.12 8.62 -16.03
C LYS A 63 22.02 7.18 -16.56
N ASN A 64 21.31 6.31 -15.87
CA ASN A 64 21.09 4.92 -16.23
C ASN A 64 19.63 4.60 -16.58
N ASN A 65 18.94 5.60 -17.10
CA ASN A 65 17.57 5.48 -17.62
C ASN A 65 16.52 5.05 -16.61
N PHE A 66 16.71 5.35 -15.32
CA PHE A 66 15.62 5.26 -14.37
C PHE A 66 14.71 6.48 -14.54
N HIS A 67 13.43 6.22 -14.74
CA HIS A 67 12.43 7.28 -14.83
C HIS A 67 11.84 7.57 -13.45
N PHE A 68 11.65 8.85 -13.16
CA PHE A 68 10.94 9.26 -11.95
C PHE A 68 9.48 8.78 -12.05
N ALA A 69 9.00 8.05 -11.05
CA ALA A 69 7.66 7.50 -11.02
C ALA A 69 6.74 8.22 -10.01
N ASP A 70 7.18 8.35 -8.76
CA ASP A 70 6.40 9.01 -7.72
C ASP A 70 7.27 9.43 -6.52
N VAL A 71 6.70 10.25 -5.62
CA VAL A 71 7.27 10.52 -4.30
C VAL A 71 6.51 9.71 -3.26
N ARG A 72 7.21 8.75 -2.66
CA ARG A 72 6.69 7.92 -1.58
C ARG A 72 6.91 8.59 -0.23
N ILE A 73 5.84 8.83 0.52
CA ILE A 73 5.89 9.37 1.86
C ILE A 73 5.40 8.31 2.84
N THR A 74 6.20 8.00 3.86
CA THR A 74 5.77 7.13 4.96
C THR A 74 5.41 7.99 6.16
N LEU A 75 4.14 7.99 6.54
CA LEU A 75 3.66 8.61 7.76
C LEU A 75 3.62 7.56 8.86
N THR A 76 4.04 7.96 10.06
CA THR A 76 4.09 7.07 11.22
C THR A 76 3.46 7.75 12.43
N LYS A 77 2.65 6.99 13.17
CA LYS A 77 2.04 7.43 14.43
C LYS A 77 2.38 6.44 15.54
N GLN A 78 2.87 6.96 16.66
CA GLN A 78 2.94 6.20 17.92
C GLN A 78 1.53 6.15 18.54
N LEU A 79 1.11 4.95 18.95
CA LEU A 79 -0.17 4.75 19.61
C LEU A 79 0.03 4.78 21.13
N ILE A 80 -0.57 5.79 21.76
CA ILE A 80 -0.66 5.93 23.20
C ILE A 80 -2.15 5.81 23.55
N MET A 81 -2.50 4.88 24.43
CA MET A 81 -3.92 4.57 24.75
C MET A 81 -4.74 5.83 25.12
N GLU A 82 -4.14 6.76 25.80
CA GLU A 82 -4.78 8.02 26.25
C GLU A 82 -5.20 8.94 25.09
N ASN A 83 -4.54 8.82 23.92
CA ASN A 83 -4.80 9.66 22.74
C ASN A 83 -5.80 9.05 21.75
N CYS A 84 -6.37 7.88 22.07
CA CYS A 84 -7.34 7.22 21.21
C CYS A 84 -8.77 7.59 21.64
N HIS A 85 -9.24 8.77 21.22
CA HIS A 85 -10.58 9.25 21.54
C HIS A 85 -11.67 8.28 21.10
N LYS A 86 -12.64 8.08 22.01
CA LYS A 86 -13.84 7.30 21.71
C LYS A 86 -14.77 8.14 20.84
N GLN A 87 -14.78 7.89 19.55
CA GLN A 87 -15.80 8.46 18.66
C GLN A 87 -17.03 7.55 18.62
N ASN A 88 -18.20 8.11 18.83
CA ASN A 88 -19.43 7.36 18.64
C ASN A 88 -19.69 7.13 17.15
N LEU A 89 -20.25 5.98 16.82
CA LEU A 89 -20.70 5.71 15.44
C LEU A 89 -22.01 6.47 15.21
N PRO A 90 -22.16 7.13 14.06
CA PRO A 90 -23.47 7.64 13.64
C PRO A 90 -24.48 6.48 13.52
N ASN A 91 -25.77 6.80 13.68
CA ASN A 91 -26.81 5.80 13.45
C ASN A 91 -26.62 5.13 12.09
N LYS A 92 -26.81 3.80 12.04
CA LYS A 92 -26.65 2.96 10.84
C LYS A 92 -25.22 2.72 10.38
N ILE A 93 -24.21 3.27 11.04
CA ILE A 93 -22.80 2.97 10.73
C ILE A 93 -22.29 1.89 11.69
N LEU A 94 -21.82 0.79 11.13
CA LEU A 94 -21.18 -0.32 11.83
C LEU A 94 -19.68 -0.37 11.50
N PHE A 95 -18.85 -0.63 12.51
CA PHE A 95 -17.40 -0.89 12.35
C PHE A 95 -17.13 -2.35 12.73
N ARG A 96 -16.57 -3.12 11.79
CA ARG A 96 -16.24 -4.54 11.98
C ARG A 96 -15.04 -4.97 11.13
N VAL A 97 -14.59 -6.19 11.32
CA VAL A 97 -13.71 -6.87 10.36
C VAL A 97 -14.54 -7.24 9.12
N GLY A 98 -13.97 -7.04 7.95
CA GLY A 98 -14.56 -7.45 6.68
C GLY A 98 -14.51 -8.96 6.48
N ASP A 99 -15.45 -9.49 5.77
CA ASP A 99 -15.52 -10.91 5.43
C ASP A 99 -15.66 -11.13 3.91
N LYS A 100 -15.68 -12.41 3.50
CA LYS A 100 -15.76 -12.77 2.07
C LYS A 100 -16.97 -12.24 1.32
N ASN A 101 -18.07 -11.95 2.02
CA ASN A 101 -19.29 -11.42 1.39
C ASN A 101 -19.13 -9.94 1.05
N ASP A 102 -18.18 -9.24 1.69
CA ASP A 102 -17.87 -7.84 1.41
C ASP A 102 -17.02 -7.67 0.14
N ILE A 103 -16.31 -8.71 -0.30
CA ILE A 103 -15.33 -8.65 -1.39
C ILE A 103 -15.86 -7.94 -2.65
N PRO A 104 -17.06 -8.25 -3.17
CA PRO A 104 -17.57 -7.57 -4.37
C PRO A 104 -17.63 -6.05 -4.19
N THR A 105 -18.25 -5.58 -3.10
CA THR A 105 -18.36 -4.16 -2.79
C THR A 105 -17.01 -3.49 -2.55
N LEU A 106 -16.11 -4.17 -1.83
CA LEU A 106 -14.77 -3.64 -1.56
C LEU A 106 -13.94 -3.52 -2.84
N LYS A 107 -14.06 -4.47 -3.78
CA LYS A 107 -13.42 -4.37 -5.10
C LYS A 107 -13.88 -3.12 -5.85
N ASP A 108 -15.16 -2.79 -5.80
CA ASP A 108 -15.69 -1.60 -6.46
C ASP A 108 -15.18 -0.32 -5.78
N ILE A 109 -15.16 -0.28 -4.45
CA ILE A 109 -14.62 0.86 -3.68
C ILE A 109 -13.16 1.15 -4.04
N VAL A 110 -12.30 0.12 -4.19
CA VAL A 110 -10.86 0.35 -4.42
C VAL A 110 -10.51 0.57 -5.89
N THR A 111 -11.41 0.30 -6.83
CA THR A 111 -11.10 0.32 -8.27
C THR A 111 -10.60 1.69 -8.73
N ASP A 112 -11.27 2.78 -8.35
CA ASP A 112 -11.01 4.12 -8.89
C ASP A 112 -10.18 5.02 -7.94
N ILE A 113 -9.92 4.58 -6.72
CA ILE A 113 -9.24 5.42 -5.72
C ILE A 113 -7.74 5.54 -5.98
N TYR A 114 -7.11 4.51 -6.55
CA TYR A 114 -5.67 4.45 -6.76
C TYR A 114 -5.20 4.91 -8.15
N ILE A 115 -5.98 5.73 -8.83
CA ILE A 115 -5.69 6.30 -10.16
C ILE A 115 -4.38 7.13 -10.21
N ASN A 116 -3.85 7.56 -9.06
CA ASN A 116 -2.58 8.28 -8.97
C ASN A 116 -1.42 7.37 -8.56
N SER A 117 -1.51 6.05 -8.76
CA SER A 117 -0.42 5.14 -8.45
C SER A 117 0.66 5.19 -9.55
N ARG A 118 1.91 4.79 -9.19
CA ARG A 118 3.02 4.69 -10.14
C ARG A 118 2.66 3.85 -11.38
N TYR A 119 1.83 2.84 -11.23
CA TYR A 119 1.39 1.99 -12.32
C TYR A 119 0.43 2.69 -13.29
N TYR A 120 -0.30 3.71 -12.84
CA TYR A 120 -1.16 4.52 -13.71
C TYR A 120 -0.38 5.49 -14.59
N PHE A 121 0.78 5.98 -14.10
CA PHE A 121 1.64 6.89 -14.85
C PHE A 121 2.56 6.18 -15.81
N ASP A 122 2.88 4.92 -15.55
CA ASP A 122 3.73 4.12 -16.42
C ASP A 122 2.90 3.51 -17.56
N THR A 123 3.13 3.98 -18.78
CA THR A 123 2.43 3.54 -19.99
C THR A 123 2.70 2.07 -20.36
N ASN A 124 3.67 1.42 -19.71
CA ASN A 124 3.92 -0.02 -19.87
C ASN A 124 2.88 -0.89 -19.16
N PHE A 125 2.03 -0.30 -18.31
CA PHE A 125 0.96 -1.00 -17.61
C PHE A 125 -0.40 -0.64 -18.21
N PRO A 126 -1.12 -1.59 -18.84
CA PRO A 126 -2.50 -1.38 -19.27
C PRO A 126 -3.38 -1.00 -18.06
N ARG A 127 -4.25 -0.01 -18.23
CA ARG A 127 -5.10 0.49 -17.13
C ARG A 127 -5.96 -0.60 -16.49
N ASN A 128 -6.48 -1.52 -17.30
CA ASN A 128 -7.28 -2.65 -16.81
C ASN A 128 -6.48 -3.54 -15.86
N ASP A 129 -5.18 -3.76 -16.12
CA ASP A 129 -4.32 -4.55 -15.26
C ASP A 129 -4.10 -3.84 -13.91
N VAL A 130 -3.94 -2.51 -13.95
CA VAL A 130 -3.78 -1.71 -12.72
C VAL A 130 -5.06 -1.72 -11.87
N HIS A 131 -6.25 -1.63 -12.46
CA HIS A 131 -7.52 -1.82 -11.74
C HIS A 131 -7.60 -3.21 -11.12
N GLY A 132 -7.25 -4.25 -11.89
CA GLY A 132 -7.18 -5.63 -11.41
C GLY A 132 -6.24 -5.80 -10.22
N PHE A 133 -5.10 -5.07 -10.21
CA PHE A 133 -4.12 -5.12 -9.13
C PHE A 133 -4.70 -4.76 -7.76
N TYR A 134 -5.41 -3.64 -7.65
CA TYR A 134 -6.01 -3.22 -6.37
C TYR A 134 -7.21 -4.07 -5.98
N ARG A 135 -7.99 -4.55 -6.95
CA ARG A 135 -9.09 -5.49 -6.74
C ARG A 135 -8.58 -6.83 -6.18
N ASN A 136 -7.48 -7.34 -6.74
CA ASN A 136 -6.83 -8.56 -6.24
C ASN A 136 -6.21 -8.35 -4.85
N TRP A 137 -5.60 -7.17 -4.61
CA TRP A 137 -5.03 -6.84 -3.30
C TRP A 137 -6.11 -6.91 -2.21
N ILE A 138 -7.22 -6.17 -2.37
CA ILE A 138 -8.27 -6.14 -1.34
C ILE A 138 -8.87 -7.53 -1.10
N GLU A 139 -9.10 -8.31 -2.16
CA GLU A 139 -9.61 -9.68 -2.04
C GLU A 139 -8.65 -10.58 -1.24
N LYS A 140 -7.36 -10.61 -1.62
CA LYS A 140 -6.35 -11.38 -0.89
C LYS A 140 -6.20 -10.92 0.56
N SER A 141 -6.35 -9.62 0.85
CA SER A 141 -6.30 -9.08 2.22
C SER A 141 -7.51 -9.48 3.05
N VAL A 142 -8.72 -9.50 2.48
CA VAL A 142 -9.92 -10.01 3.18
C VAL A 142 -9.78 -11.49 3.49
N LEU A 143 -9.14 -12.26 2.61
CA LEU A 143 -8.89 -13.70 2.80
C LEU A 143 -7.66 -14.01 3.67
N GLY A 144 -6.93 -12.99 4.15
CA GLY A 144 -5.72 -13.15 4.97
C GLY A 144 -4.51 -13.68 4.21
N ASN A 145 -4.50 -13.57 2.88
CA ASN A 145 -3.44 -14.08 2.00
C ASN A 145 -2.44 -12.99 1.57
N PHE A 146 -2.64 -11.74 1.97
CA PHE A 146 -1.74 -10.61 1.66
C PHE A 146 -1.57 -9.70 2.87
N ASP A 147 -2.56 -8.87 3.23
CA ASP A 147 -2.62 -8.23 4.54
C ASP A 147 -3.30 -9.17 5.55
N ASP A 148 -3.11 -8.98 6.85
CA ASP A 148 -3.63 -9.88 7.89
C ASP A 148 -5.16 -9.78 8.04
N LEU A 149 -5.71 -8.58 7.85
CA LEU A 149 -7.16 -8.34 7.91
C LEU A 149 -7.57 -7.02 7.26
N VAL A 150 -8.86 -6.87 7.05
CA VAL A 150 -9.48 -5.63 6.56
C VAL A 150 -10.55 -5.18 7.54
N TYR A 151 -10.44 -3.94 8.07
CA TYR A 151 -11.55 -3.29 8.77
C TYR A 151 -12.45 -2.57 7.79
N VAL A 152 -13.75 -2.60 8.04
CA VAL A 152 -14.77 -1.92 7.23
C VAL A 152 -15.66 -1.01 8.08
N LEU A 153 -16.11 0.09 7.48
CA LEU A 153 -17.32 0.78 7.90
C LEU A 153 -18.45 0.39 6.97
N CYS A 154 -19.56 -0.04 7.54
CA CYS A 154 -20.78 -0.37 6.79
C CYS A 154 -21.85 0.66 7.08
N ASN A 155 -22.64 1.00 6.06
CA ASN A 155 -23.88 1.76 6.19
C ASN A 155 -25.05 0.83 5.82
N ASN A 156 -25.96 0.55 6.77
CA ASN A 156 -27.00 -0.49 6.62
C ASN A 156 -26.38 -1.82 6.10
N ASP A 157 -25.34 -2.31 6.77
CA ASP A 157 -24.61 -3.54 6.49
C ASP A 157 -23.78 -3.57 5.17
N VAL A 158 -23.89 -2.56 4.32
CA VAL A 158 -23.11 -2.45 3.08
C VAL A 158 -21.79 -1.69 3.36
N PRO A 159 -20.63 -2.25 3.01
CA PRO A 159 -19.36 -1.56 3.14
C PRO A 159 -19.33 -0.23 2.38
N VAL A 160 -18.88 0.83 3.04
CA VAL A 160 -18.70 2.17 2.47
C VAL A 160 -17.28 2.73 2.67
N ALA A 161 -16.46 2.04 3.46
CA ALA A 161 -15.05 2.36 3.61
C ALA A 161 -14.28 1.13 4.12
N CYS A 162 -13.01 1.04 3.78
CA CYS A 162 -12.14 -0.06 4.20
C CYS A 162 -10.72 0.39 4.54
N CYS A 163 -10.06 -0.40 5.40
CA CYS A 163 -8.67 -0.23 5.80
C CYS A 163 -8.04 -1.61 6.00
N SER A 164 -7.08 -1.99 5.16
CA SER A 164 -6.33 -3.23 5.33
C SER A 164 -5.13 -3.01 6.26
N ILE A 165 -4.82 -4.03 7.04
CA ILE A 165 -3.79 -4.01 8.08
C ILE A 165 -2.85 -5.19 7.91
N LEU A 166 -1.55 -4.88 7.88
CA LEU A 166 -0.46 -5.84 7.96
C LEU A 166 0.31 -5.62 9.26
N TYR A 167 0.38 -6.64 10.11
CA TYR A 167 1.18 -6.59 11.34
C TYR A 167 2.63 -7.00 11.07
N ASN A 168 3.55 -6.47 11.84
CA ASN A 168 4.88 -7.06 11.89
C ASN A 168 4.86 -8.39 12.69
N SER A 169 5.95 -9.16 12.63
CA SER A 169 6.06 -10.48 13.28
C SER A 169 5.80 -10.45 14.78
N THR A 170 6.12 -9.36 15.46
CA THR A 170 5.87 -9.20 16.90
C THR A 170 4.48 -8.63 17.23
N ARG A 171 3.70 -8.21 16.24
CA ARG A 171 2.44 -7.47 16.37
C ARG A 171 2.53 -6.16 17.17
N LEU A 172 3.74 -5.66 17.42
CA LEU A 172 3.96 -4.36 18.08
C LEU A 172 3.86 -3.17 17.12
N SER A 173 3.92 -3.43 15.82
CA SER A 173 3.65 -2.41 14.80
C SER A 173 2.77 -2.95 13.70
N ALA A 174 2.03 -2.06 13.06
CA ALA A 174 1.16 -2.36 11.95
C ALA A 174 1.37 -1.36 10.80
N THR A 175 1.10 -1.82 9.59
CA THR A 175 1.09 -0.98 8.39
C THR A 175 -0.31 -0.99 7.78
N ILE A 176 -0.81 0.20 7.45
CA ILE A 176 -2.02 0.33 6.64
C ILE A 176 -1.62 0.10 5.18
N GLY A 177 -2.17 -0.93 4.56
CA GLY A 177 -1.95 -1.28 3.15
C GLY A 177 -2.85 -0.48 2.23
N LEU A 178 -4.14 -0.77 2.25
CA LEU A 178 -5.18 -0.04 1.51
C LEU A 178 -6.06 0.74 2.48
N PHE A 179 -6.41 1.97 2.08
CA PHE A 179 -7.37 2.80 2.80
C PHE A 179 -8.28 3.51 1.79
N ALA A 180 -9.57 3.25 1.85
CA ALA A 180 -10.50 3.71 0.85
C ALA A 180 -11.86 4.07 1.46
N VAL A 181 -12.53 5.06 0.86
CA VAL A 181 -13.92 5.43 1.13
C VAL A 181 -14.64 5.47 -0.20
N ASP A 182 -15.85 4.92 -0.26
CA ASP A 182 -16.71 5.01 -1.45
C ASP A 182 -16.92 6.48 -1.84
N ASP A 183 -16.67 6.82 -3.10
CA ASP A 183 -16.77 8.18 -3.61
C ASP A 183 -18.17 8.79 -3.36
N LYS A 184 -19.25 7.98 -3.44
CA LYS A 184 -20.63 8.42 -3.14
C LYS A 184 -20.82 8.83 -1.67
N MET A 185 -19.93 8.40 -0.80
CA MET A 185 -19.92 8.68 0.63
C MET A 185 -18.77 9.62 1.04
N SER A 186 -18.01 10.13 0.08
CA SER A 186 -16.92 11.08 0.31
C SER A 186 -17.42 12.38 0.94
N GLY A 187 -16.51 13.10 1.63
CA GLY A 187 -16.85 14.39 2.29
C GLY A 187 -17.67 14.29 3.57
N LYS A 188 -18.15 13.10 3.97
CA LYS A 188 -18.99 12.88 5.18
C LYS A 188 -18.18 12.54 6.44
N GLY A 189 -16.86 12.68 6.41
CA GLY A 189 -15.99 12.39 7.56
C GLY A 189 -15.73 10.90 7.82
N LEU A 190 -16.21 9.99 6.96
CA LEU A 190 -16.08 8.54 7.16
C LEU A 190 -14.63 8.07 7.16
N GLY A 191 -13.73 8.69 6.38
CA GLY A 191 -12.30 8.37 6.42
C GLY A 191 -11.69 8.64 7.79
N ASN A 192 -11.97 9.81 8.39
CA ASN A 192 -11.49 10.13 9.74
C ASN A 192 -12.10 9.19 10.79
N LEU A 193 -13.38 8.85 10.64
CA LEU A 193 -14.04 7.91 11.54
C LEU A 193 -13.40 6.52 11.45
N LEU A 194 -13.22 5.98 10.25
CA LEU A 194 -12.56 4.69 10.03
C LEU A 194 -11.15 4.67 10.64
N LEU A 195 -10.32 5.68 10.31
CA LEU A 195 -8.97 5.78 10.83
C LEU A 195 -8.95 5.80 12.37
N SER A 196 -9.80 6.61 12.98
CA SER A 196 -9.93 6.70 14.45
C SER A 196 -10.30 5.36 15.08
N LYS A 197 -11.28 4.64 14.50
CA LYS A 197 -11.68 3.30 14.97
C LYS A 197 -10.58 2.29 14.83
N VAL A 198 -9.89 2.26 13.69
CA VAL A 198 -8.77 1.37 13.42
C VAL A 198 -7.63 1.63 14.40
N LEU A 199 -7.17 2.87 14.56
CA LEU A 199 -6.07 3.22 15.47
C LEU A 199 -6.41 2.84 16.92
N ARG A 200 -7.65 3.10 17.36
CA ARG A 200 -8.11 2.68 18.68
C ARG A 200 -8.12 1.16 18.84
N LYS A 201 -8.63 0.43 17.85
CA LYS A 201 -8.65 -1.05 17.88
C LYS A 201 -7.25 -1.62 17.98
N LEU A 202 -6.32 -1.15 17.13
CA LEU A 202 -4.91 -1.55 17.14
C LEU A 202 -4.22 -1.23 18.47
N SER A 203 -4.49 -0.06 19.06
CA SER A 203 -3.97 0.30 20.40
C SER A 203 -4.44 -0.65 21.49
N LEU A 204 -5.73 -1.05 21.47
CA LEU A 204 -6.29 -2.03 22.40
C LEU A 204 -5.69 -3.44 22.23
N GLU A 205 -5.23 -3.77 21.02
CA GLU A 205 -4.52 -5.01 20.69
C GLU A 205 -3.03 -4.98 21.06
N GLY A 206 -2.54 -3.85 21.62
CA GLY A 206 -1.15 -3.70 22.05
C GLY A 206 -0.18 -3.19 20.99
N VAL A 207 -0.67 -2.82 19.81
CA VAL A 207 0.15 -2.19 18.76
C VAL A 207 0.64 -0.84 19.28
N LYS A 208 1.95 -0.60 19.18
CA LYS A 208 2.63 0.63 19.63
C LYS A 208 2.83 1.66 18.52
N LYS A 209 2.88 1.19 17.27
CA LYS A 209 3.24 2.03 16.14
C LYS A 209 2.44 1.63 14.91
N VAL A 210 1.86 2.61 14.22
CA VAL A 210 1.19 2.41 12.93
C VAL A 210 1.87 3.26 11.87
N SER A 211 2.08 2.69 10.70
CA SER A 211 2.59 3.39 9.52
C SER A 211 1.62 3.27 8.35
N VAL A 212 1.67 4.26 7.47
CA VAL A 212 0.97 4.25 6.19
C VAL A 212 1.88 4.84 5.12
N VAL A 213 1.86 4.26 3.94
CA VAL A 213 2.54 4.81 2.78
C VAL A 213 1.54 5.57 1.94
N THR A 214 1.83 6.84 1.73
CA THR A 214 1.07 7.68 0.81
C THR A 214 1.99 8.24 -0.28
N ARG A 215 1.41 8.89 -1.27
CA ARG A 215 2.13 9.51 -2.37
C ARG A 215 1.72 10.96 -2.49
N LYS A 216 2.69 11.82 -2.79
CA LYS A 216 2.39 13.21 -3.13
C LYS A 216 1.87 13.22 -4.57
N LYS A 217 0.71 13.85 -4.80
CA LYS A 217 0.33 14.29 -6.14
C LYS A 217 1.38 15.31 -6.61
N LEU A 218 1.97 15.08 -7.76
CA LEU A 218 2.80 16.04 -8.46
C LEU A 218 1.93 17.04 -9.20
#